data_b309f0704e92d156c971d52b80003a97
#
_entry.id   b309f0704e92d156c971d52b80003a97
#
_cell.length_a   1.000
_cell.length_b   1.000
_cell.length_c   1.000
_cell.angle_alpha   90.00
_cell.angle_beta   90.00
_cell.angle_gamma   90.00
#
_symmetry.space_group_name_H-M   'P 1'
#
loop_
_entity.id
_entity.type
_entity.pdbx_description
1 polymer ?
#
loop_
_entity_poly.entity_id
_entity_poly.type
_entity_poly.pdbx_seq_one_letter_code
_entity_poly.pdbx_strand_id
1 'polypeptide(L)' 'MYWIEWIEDGEKKSIVADGWIEWATILEDLYQQRFEYVVWNTL' A
#
# COMPACT_ATOMS: atom_id res chain seq x y z
N MET A 1 -4.93 8.22 9.45
CA MET A 1 -4.82 6.82 9.03
C MET A 1 -4.96 6.73 7.53
N TYR A 2 -4.32 5.73 6.94
CA TYR A 2 -4.30 5.53 5.48
C TYR A 2 -4.62 4.09 5.17
N TRP A 3 -5.38 3.88 4.11
CA TRP A 3 -5.69 2.56 3.60
C TRP A 3 -4.94 2.38 2.28
N ILE A 4 -4.27 1.23 2.13
CA ILE A 4 -3.46 0.91 0.95
C ILE A 4 -3.90 -0.45 0.42
N GLU A 5 -4.06 -0.54 -0.89
CA GLU A 5 -4.46 -1.77 -1.55
C GLU A 5 -3.55 -2.02 -2.75
N TRP A 6 -3.21 -3.28 -2.96
CA TRP A 6 -2.39 -3.68 -4.12
C TRP A 6 -2.75 -5.09 -4.55
N ILE A 7 -2.25 -5.47 -5.73
CA ILE A 7 -2.41 -6.82 -6.25
C ILE A 7 -1.06 -7.51 -6.18
N GLU A 8 -1.01 -8.65 -5.54
CA GLU A 8 0.20 -9.44 -5.38
C GLU A 8 -0.09 -10.89 -5.79
N ASP A 9 0.59 -11.36 -6.83
CA ASP A 9 0.39 -12.71 -7.36
C ASP A 9 -1.08 -13.01 -7.68
N GLY A 10 -1.77 -12.03 -8.22
CA GLY A 10 -3.18 -12.17 -8.58
C GLY A 10 -4.15 -12.02 -7.43
N GLU A 11 -3.67 -11.77 -6.23
CA GLU A 11 -4.51 -11.57 -5.05
C GLU A 11 -4.57 -10.11 -4.63
N LYS A 12 -5.75 -9.65 -4.29
CA LYS A 12 -5.94 -8.31 -3.76
C LYS A 12 -5.59 -8.31 -2.28
N LYS A 13 -4.67 -7.44 -1.88
CA LYS A 13 -4.24 -7.29 -0.48
C LYS A 13 -4.43 -5.86 -0.05
N SER A 14 -4.64 -5.67 1.25
CA SER A 14 -4.79 -4.33 1.80
C SER A 14 -4.23 -4.25 3.20
N ILE A 15 -3.89 -3.04 3.62
CA ILE A 15 -3.36 -2.77 4.95
C ILE A 15 -3.75 -1.35 5.36
N VAL A 16 -3.85 -1.12 6.66
CA VAL A 16 -4.07 0.23 7.20
C VAL A 16 -2.80 0.70 7.90
N ALA A 17 -2.32 1.87 7.52
CA ALA A 17 -1.17 2.51 8.14
C ALA A 17 -1.66 3.59 9.11
N ASP A 18 -1.04 3.64 10.29
CA ASP A 18 -1.46 4.56 11.36
C ASP A 18 -1.11 6.01 11.06
N GLY A 19 0.06 6.27 10.52
CA GLY A 19 0.54 7.61 10.25
C GLY A 19 1.23 7.71 8.91
N TRP A 20 1.62 8.94 8.54
CA TRP A 20 2.18 9.18 7.22
C TRP A 20 3.56 8.53 7.04
N ILE A 21 4.33 8.37 8.11
CA ILE A 21 5.65 7.73 8.02
C ILE A 21 5.48 6.25 7.65
N GLU A 22 4.58 5.56 8.33
CA GLU A 22 4.28 4.17 8.04
C GLU A 22 3.69 4.03 6.64
N TRP A 23 2.75 4.91 6.28
CA TRP A 23 2.16 4.95 4.95
C TRP A 23 3.23 5.11 3.86
N ALA A 24 4.14 6.08 4.02
CA ALA A 24 5.19 6.32 3.04
C ALA A 24 6.14 5.13 2.93
N THR A 25 6.48 4.51 4.05
CA THR A 25 7.37 3.34 4.08
C THR A 25 6.74 2.17 3.33
N ILE A 26 5.46 1.92 3.57
CA ILE A 26 4.74 0.84 2.90
C ILE A 26 4.65 1.10 1.39
N LEU A 27 4.31 2.32 0.99
CA LEU A 27 4.22 2.65 -0.43
C LEU A 27 5.56 2.48 -1.13
N GLU A 28 6.65 2.95 -0.51
CA GLU A 28 7.97 2.80 -1.08
C GLU A 28 8.32 1.33 -1.30
N ASP A 29 8.03 0.48 -0.32
CA ASP A 29 8.27 -0.94 -0.42
C ASP A 29 7.47 -1.57 -1.56
N LEU A 30 6.19 -1.24 -1.66
CA LEU A 30 5.33 -1.76 -2.71
C LEU A 30 5.81 -1.35 -4.10
N TYR A 31 6.22 -0.09 -4.26
CA TYR A 31 6.74 0.39 -5.54
C TYR A 31 8.05 -0.28 -5.91
N GLN A 32 8.91 -0.54 -4.95
CA GLN A 32 10.16 -1.25 -5.20
C GLN A 32 9.91 -2.69 -5.66
N GLN A 33 8.88 -3.32 -5.15
CA GLN A 33 8.49 -4.67 -5.57
C GLN A 33 7.74 -4.69 -6.89
N ARG A 34 7.38 -3.51 -7.41
CA ARG A 34 6.73 -3.33 -8.71
C ARG A 34 5.40 -4.06 -8.83
N PHE A 35 4.60 -4.01 -7.79
CA PHE A 35 3.23 -4.52 -7.87
C PHE A 35 2.44 -3.70 -8.89
N GLU A 36 1.57 -4.38 -9.64
CA GLU A 36 0.89 -3.78 -10.79
C GLU A 36 -0.14 -2.72 -10.42
N TYR A 37 -0.72 -2.82 -9.25
CA TYR A 37 -1.84 -1.98 -8.87
C TYR A 37 -1.66 -1.57 -7.42
N VAL A 38 -1.34 -0.30 -7.22
CA VAL A 38 -1.16 0.25 -5.88
C VAL A 38 -2.03 1.49 -5.76
N VAL A 39 -3.00 1.46 -4.88
CA VAL A 39 -3.88 2.59 -4.60
C VAL A 39 -3.95 2.84 -3.11
N TRP A 40 -4.31 4.05 -2.72
CA TRP A 40 -4.44 4.40 -1.32
C TRP A 40 -5.46 5.52 -1.13
N ASN A 41 -5.96 5.64 0.10
CA ASN A 41 -6.85 6.70 0.50
C ASN A 41 -6.57 7.08 1.94
N THR A 42 -6.91 8.31 2.30
CA THR A 42 -6.95 8.70 3.71
C THR A 42 -8.26 8.22 4.32
N LEU A 43 -8.17 7.80 5.57
CA LEU A 43 -9.36 7.36 6.31
C LEU A 43 -9.83 8.43 7.30
#